data_e5d3a1d0695be8ee3743dd0d334568f5
#
_entry.id   e5d3a1d0695be8ee3743dd0d334568f5
#
_cell.length_a   1.000
_cell.length_b   1.000
_cell.length_c   1.000
_cell.angle_alpha   90.00
_cell.angle_beta   90.00
_cell.angle_gamma   90.00
#
_symmetry.space_group_name_H-M   'P 1'
#
loop_
_entity.id
_entity.type
_entity.pdbx_description
1 polymer ?
#
loop_
_entity_poly.entity_id
_entity_poly.type
_entity_poly.pdbx_seq_one_letter_code
_entity_poly.pdbx_strand_id
1 'polypeptide(L)'
;MPYLNSVPFFRGLPLAERYELTDCVPRELGVKAAAGEVVAGPLPLADYLRLESTFERLGPFGIAVRGRARSALLFSRKPVRQLDGATIAVTEQSSTTACLLRLLLEQRYELKSLQYRRGQPDEADALLLIGDEALQAHHTNTCYPFEIDVAFEWWLWQHLPFVFAVWGIRRDADADVKKEVEVGVIKALAMNTPRFAAIAEDYAKRLALPEAELQIYLSSFVYRLSQSEEEAIERFKALANEHHLL
;
A
#
# COMPACT_ATOMS: atom_id res chain seq x y z
N MET A 1 -1.61 9.69 -6.37
CA MET A 1 -1.12 9.17 -5.07
C MET A 1 0.27 9.74 -4.81
N PRO A 2 0.52 10.33 -3.64
CA PRO A 2 1.73 11.11 -3.37
C PRO A 2 2.98 10.26 -3.12
N TYR A 3 2.88 8.94 -2.96
CA TYR A 3 3.99 8.08 -2.58
C TYR A 3 4.87 7.66 -3.74
N LEU A 4 6.17 7.55 -3.47
CA LEU A 4 7.18 7.16 -4.44
C LEU A 4 6.85 5.83 -5.16
N ASN A 5 6.30 4.83 -4.45
CA ASN A 5 5.94 3.54 -5.05
C ASN A 5 4.80 3.62 -6.08
N SER A 6 4.03 4.70 -6.12
CA SER A 6 2.95 4.90 -7.11
C SER A 6 3.40 5.70 -8.34
N VAL A 7 4.53 6.41 -8.25
CA VAL A 7 5.05 7.27 -9.33
C VAL A 7 5.15 6.56 -10.68
N PRO A 8 5.54 5.27 -10.77
CA PRO A 8 5.61 4.58 -12.05
C PRO A 8 4.30 4.54 -12.83
N PHE A 9 3.16 4.63 -12.17
CA PHE A 9 1.85 4.70 -12.82
C PHE A 9 1.49 6.10 -13.33
N PHE A 10 2.04 7.17 -12.72
CA PHE A 10 1.52 8.52 -12.91
C PHE A 10 2.49 9.47 -13.62
N ARG A 11 3.81 9.24 -13.54
CA ARG A 11 4.80 10.10 -14.19
C ARG A 11 4.60 10.10 -15.69
N GLY A 12 4.22 11.25 -16.26
CA GLY A 12 3.95 11.39 -17.69
C GLY A 12 2.77 10.54 -18.18
N LEU A 13 1.79 10.27 -17.30
CA LEU A 13 0.58 9.54 -17.66
C LEU A 13 -0.17 10.30 -18.77
N PRO A 14 -0.39 9.70 -19.95
CA PRO A 14 -0.98 10.41 -21.09
C PRO A 14 -2.44 10.81 -20.88
N LEU A 15 -3.08 10.31 -19.82
CA LEU A 15 -4.47 10.60 -19.48
C LEU A 15 -4.68 11.97 -18.83
N ALA A 16 -3.62 12.61 -18.32
CA ALA A 16 -3.71 13.88 -17.59
C ALA A 16 -4.25 15.05 -18.44
N GLU A 17 -4.22 14.94 -19.77
CA GLU A 17 -4.79 15.94 -20.69
C GLU A 17 -6.32 15.82 -20.84
N ARG A 18 -6.88 14.65 -20.53
CA ARG A 18 -8.31 14.33 -20.76
C ARG A 18 -9.10 14.05 -19.48
N TYR A 19 -8.42 13.68 -18.41
CA TYR A 19 -9.01 13.30 -17.13
C TYR A 19 -8.37 14.11 -16.01
N GLU A 20 -9.19 14.51 -15.06
CA GLU A 20 -8.69 15.10 -13.82
C GLU A 20 -8.00 14.05 -12.96
N LEU A 21 -6.75 14.33 -12.59
CA LEU A 21 -5.99 13.49 -11.69
C LEU A 21 -6.09 14.04 -10.26
N THR A 22 -6.80 13.32 -9.41
CA THR A 22 -6.90 13.67 -7.99
C THR A 22 -5.73 13.06 -7.21
N ASP A 23 -4.91 13.90 -6.58
CA ASP A 23 -3.84 13.44 -5.70
C ASP A 23 -4.36 13.24 -4.28
N CYS A 24 -4.29 12.01 -3.77
CA CYS A 24 -4.79 11.65 -2.46
C CYS A 24 -4.04 10.44 -1.88
N VAL A 25 -4.02 10.34 -0.55
CA VAL A 25 -3.45 9.18 0.14
C VAL A 25 -4.33 7.94 -0.01
N PRO A 26 -3.79 6.71 0.19
CA PRO A 26 -4.51 5.48 -0.10
C PRO A 26 -5.92 5.40 0.53
N ARG A 27 -6.04 5.68 1.82
CA ARG A 27 -7.35 5.63 2.51
C ARG A 27 -8.33 6.66 1.98
N GLU A 28 -7.86 7.87 1.67
CA GLU A 28 -8.70 8.91 1.06
C GLU A 28 -9.21 8.47 -0.31
N LEU A 29 -8.36 7.81 -1.11
CA LEU A 29 -8.77 7.24 -2.40
C LEU A 29 -9.91 6.21 -2.22
N GLY A 30 -9.81 5.33 -1.22
CA GLY A 30 -10.87 4.38 -0.89
C GLY A 30 -12.20 5.07 -0.52
N VAL A 31 -12.14 6.13 0.29
CA VAL A 31 -13.32 6.93 0.67
C VAL A 31 -13.94 7.62 -0.56
N LYS A 32 -13.14 8.26 -1.40
CA LYS A 32 -13.59 8.91 -2.64
C LYS A 32 -14.19 7.89 -3.63
N ALA A 33 -13.61 6.72 -3.75
CA ALA A 33 -14.14 5.64 -4.58
C ALA A 33 -15.52 5.18 -4.07
N ALA A 34 -15.68 4.99 -2.76
CA ALA A 34 -16.96 4.63 -2.14
C ALA A 34 -18.02 5.73 -2.33
N ALA A 35 -17.61 7.00 -2.33
CA ALA A 35 -18.50 8.16 -2.60
C ALA A 35 -18.82 8.33 -4.09
N GLY A 36 -18.21 7.56 -5.00
CA GLY A 36 -18.40 7.70 -6.44
C GLY A 36 -17.67 8.89 -7.08
N GLU A 37 -16.74 9.51 -6.35
CA GLU A 37 -15.97 10.67 -6.81
C GLU A 37 -14.79 10.29 -7.72
N VAL A 38 -14.45 9.00 -7.80
CA VAL A 38 -13.32 8.49 -8.59
C VAL A 38 -13.81 7.42 -9.55
N VAL A 39 -13.38 7.50 -10.80
CA VAL A 39 -13.72 6.52 -11.84
C VAL A 39 -12.73 5.35 -11.84
N ALA A 40 -11.43 5.61 -11.70
CA ALA A 40 -10.37 4.62 -11.74
C ALA A 40 -9.16 5.03 -10.90
N GLY A 41 -8.41 4.05 -10.42
CA GLY A 41 -7.15 4.29 -9.71
C GLY A 41 -6.59 3.04 -9.02
N PRO A 42 -5.39 3.14 -8.44
CA PRO A 42 -4.79 2.06 -7.65
C PRO A 42 -5.44 2.02 -6.25
N LEU A 43 -6.62 1.41 -6.17
CA LEU A 43 -7.38 1.28 -4.94
C LEU A 43 -6.61 0.42 -3.91
N PRO A 44 -6.55 0.83 -2.63
CA PRO A 44 -6.06 -0.05 -1.59
C PRO A 44 -6.82 -1.37 -1.61
N LEU A 45 -6.12 -2.49 -1.48
CA LEU A 45 -6.72 -3.82 -1.66
C LEU A 45 -7.94 -4.03 -0.75
N ALA A 46 -7.86 -3.65 0.53
CA ALA A 46 -8.98 -3.80 1.45
C ALA A 46 -10.20 -2.96 1.02
N ASP A 47 -10.00 -1.76 0.47
CA ASP A 47 -11.10 -0.93 -0.02
C ASP A 47 -11.65 -1.46 -1.33
N TYR A 48 -10.80 -1.93 -2.25
CA TYR A 48 -11.24 -2.62 -3.46
C TYR A 48 -12.13 -3.84 -3.14
N LEU A 49 -11.72 -4.67 -2.18
CA LEU A 49 -12.50 -5.84 -1.77
C LEU A 49 -13.88 -5.48 -1.20
N ARG A 50 -14.00 -4.35 -0.48
CA ARG A 50 -15.31 -3.83 -0.03
C ARG A 50 -16.15 -3.27 -1.17
N LEU A 51 -15.52 -2.85 -2.26
CA LEU A 51 -16.14 -2.18 -3.40
C LEU A 51 -16.27 -3.08 -4.65
N GLU A 52 -16.05 -4.39 -4.54
CA GLU A 52 -16.11 -5.34 -5.67
C GLU A 52 -17.45 -5.33 -6.42
N SER A 53 -18.54 -4.91 -5.77
CA SER A 53 -19.84 -4.73 -6.42
C SER A 53 -19.89 -3.53 -7.36
N THR A 54 -19.08 -2.49 -7.08
CA THR A 54 -19.07 -1.21 -7.81
C THR A 54 -17.86 -1.08 -8.74
N PHE A 55 -16.73 -1.66 -8.32
CA PHE A 55 -15.48 -1.64 -9.07
C PHE A 55 -15.13 -3.02 -9.61
N GLU A 56 -14.44 -3.05 -10.73
CA GLU A 56 -13.77 -4.24 -11.27
C GLU A 56 -12.28 -3.94 -11.45
N ARG A 57 -11.48 -4.98 -11.56
CA ARG A 57 -10.04 -4.81 -11.79
C ARG A 57 -9.78 -4.34 -13.22
N LEU A 58 -8.89 -3.36 -13.34
CA LEU A 58 -8.40 -2.86 -14.60
C LEU A 58 -7.09 -3.58 -14.94
N GLY A 59 -7.17 -4.68 -15.67
CA GLY A 59 -6.00 -5.48 -16.02
C GLY A 59 -5.25 -6.05 -14.81
N PRO A 60 -4.04 -6.57 -15.00
CA PRO A 60 -3.23 -7.16 -13.93
C PRO A 60 -2.32 -6.12 -13.26
N PHE A 61 -2.81 -4.91 -13.00
CA PHE A 61 -1.98 -3.84 -12.45
C PHE A 61 -2.23 -3.66 -10.95
N GLY A 62 -1.15 -3.40 -10.22
CA GLY A 62 -1.22 -3.20 -8.77
C GLY A 62 0.12 -2.78 -8.19
N ILE A 63 0.16 -2.72 -6.87
CA ILE A 63 1.37 -2.46 -6.08
C ILE A 63 1.53 -3.62 -5.12
N ALA A 64 2.51 -4.48 -5.37
CA ALA A 64 2.80 -5.65 -4.55
C ALA A 64 4.28 -5.79 -4.27
N VAL A 65 4.65 -6.60 -3.28
CA VAL A 65 6.04 -6.93 -2.98
C VAL A 65 6.19 -8.41 -2.62
N ARG A 66 7.35 -8.96 -2.99
CA ARG A 66 7.78 -10.31 -2.60
C ARG A 66 8.83 -10.18 -1.49
N GLY A 67 8.38 -10.18 -0.24
CA GLY A 67 9.24 -9.96 0.92
C GLY A 67 9.11 -8.56 1.51
N ARG A 68 10.22 -7.81 1.64
CA ARG A 68 10.23 -6.51 2.33
C ARG A 68 9.68 -5.38 1.48
N ALA A 69 8.72 -4.64 2.04
CA ALA A 69 8.20 -3.40 1.44
C ALA A 69 9.07 -2.18 1.75
N ARG A 70 9.76 -2.16 2.90
CA ARG A 70 10.56 -1.03 3.41
C ARG A 70 9.76 0.24 3.73
N SER A 71 8.51 0.31 3.31
CA SER A 71 7.60 1.46 3.49
C SER A 71 6.25 1.06 4.08
N ALA A 72 6.20 -0.03 4.82
CA ALA A 72 5.05 -0.46 5.60
C ALA A 72 5.61 -1.03 6.91
N LEU A 73 5.87 -0.12 7.87
CA LEU A 73 6.68 -0.42 9.05
C LEU A 73 5.88 -0.20 10.33
N LEU A 74 5.95 -1.17 11.23
CA LEU A 74 5.53 -1.01 12.61
C LEU A 74 6.78 -0.75 13.47
N PHE A 75 6.86 0.44 14.02
CA PHE A 75 7.83 0.84 15.02
C PHE A 75 7.25 0.57 16.41
N SER A 76 8.05 0.04 17.36
CA SER A 76 7.53 -0.28 18.69
C SER A 76 8.54 -0.09 19.80
N ARG A 77 8.04 0.16 21.02
CA ARG A 77 8.86 0.33 22.24
C ARG A 77 9.34 -1.01 22.80
N LYS A 78 8.68 -2.11 22.42
CA LYS A 78 8.97 -3.48 22.86
C LYS A 78 9.01 -4.41 21.66
N PRO A 79 9.68 -5.57 21.75
CA PRO A 79 9.57 -6.62 20.74
C PRO A 79 8.11 -6.96 20.47
N VAL A 80 7.74 -7.23 19.20
CA VAL A 80 6.35 -7.45 18.79
C VAL A 80 5.62 -8.47 19.65
N ARG A 81 6.26 -9.55 20.06
CA ARG A 81 5.69 -10.60 20.93
C ARG A 81 5.36 -10.15 22.37
N GLN A 82 5.74 -8.93 22.74
CA GLN A 82 5.52 -8.35 24.07
C GLN A 82 4.50 -7.19 24.02
N LEU A 83 3.74 -7.05 22.93
CA LEU A 83 2.75 -6.00 22.72
C LEU A 83 1.34 -6.39 23.21
N ASP A 84 1.17 -7.45 24.03
CA ASP A 84 -0.13 -7.73 24.65
C ASP A 84 -0.64 -6.51 25.43
N GLY A 85 -1.92 -6.17 25.22
CA GLY A 85 -2.56 -5.02 25.87
C GLY A 85 -2.08 -3.65 25.37
N ALA A 86 -1.19 -3.60 24.38
CA ALA A 86 -0.56 -2.38 23.91
C ALA A 86 -1.53 -1.46 23.15
N THR A 87 -1.23 -0.16 23.18
CA THR A 87 -1.83 0.84 22.30
C THR A 87 -1.02 0.95 21.01
N ILE A 88 -1.69 0.62 19.89
CA ILE A 88 -1.11 0.65 18.56
C ILE A 88 -1.64 1.87 17.81
N ALA A 89 -0.78 2.83 17.55
CA ALA A 89 -1.09 3.96 16.68
C ALA A 89 -1.04 3.49 15.21
N VAL A 90 -2.06 3.84 14.43
CA VAL A 90 -2.16 3.49 13.02
C VAL A 90 -2.31 4.78 12.22
N THR A 91 -1.41 5.01 11.25
CA THR A 91 -1.52 6.19 10.38
C THR A 91 -2.91 6.32 9.77
N GLU A 92 -3.40 7.55 9.65
CA GLU A 92 -4.69 7.85 9.03
C GLU A 92 -4.72 7.56 7.53
N GLN A 93 -3.56 7.39 6.91
CA GLN A 93 -3.39 7.24 5.47
C GLN A 93 -3.63 5.81 4.96
N SER A 94 -3.71 4.81 5.86
CA SER A 94 -3.77 3.39 5.50
C SER A 94 -5.13 2.74 5.76
N SER A 95 -5.54 1.88 4.82
CA SER A 95 -6.62 0.89 5.00
C SER A 95 -6.09 -0.53 4.92
N THR A 96 -5.47 -0.93 3.81
CA THR A 96 -4.96 -2.30 3.59
C THR A 96 -3.88 -2.69 4.59
N THR A 97 -2.87 -1.82 4.80
CA THR A 97 -1.78 -2.13 5.74
C THR A 97 -2.26 -2.16 7.18
N ALA A 98 -3.29 -1.38 7.51
CA ALA A 98 -3.94 -1.44 8.83
C ALA A 98 -4.65 -2.79 9.06
N CYS A 99 -5.35 -3.33 8.03
CA CYS A 99 -5.94 -4.67 8.08
C CYS A 99 -4.85 -5.74 8.22
N LEU A 100 -3.78 -5.65 7.42
CA LEU A 100 -2.65 -6.58 7.49
C LEU A 100 -2.02 -6.57 8.89
N LEU A 101 -1.77 -5.39 9.46
CA LEU A 101 -1.20 -5.27 10.80
C LEU A 101 -2.06 -6.00 11.84
N ARG A 102 -3.38 -5.84 11.78
CA ARG A 102 -4.29 -6.54 12.69
C ARG A 102 -4.21 -8.06 12.53
N LEU A 103 -4.23 -8.56 11.30
CA LEU A 103 -4.06 -9.98 11.02
C LEU A 103 -2.73 -10.51 11.58
N LEU A 104 -1.64 -9.77 11.43
CA LEU A 104 -0.34 -10.17 11.96
C LEU A 104 -0.34 -10.18 13.49
N LEU A 105 -0.76 -9.09 14.12
CA LEU A 105 -0.70 -8.99 15.58
C LEU A 105 -1.66 -9.96 16.27
N GLU A 106 -2.90 -10.07 15.77
CA GLU A 106 -3.95 -10.85 16.41
C GLU A 106 -3.92 -12.35 16.03
N GLN A 107 -3.51 -12.70 14.78
CA GLN A 107 -3.57 -14.09 14.33
C GLN A 107 -2.20 -14.77 14.26
N ARG A 108 -1.17 -14.09 13.72
CA ARG A 108 0.17 -14.69 13.65
C ARG A 108 0.92 -14.64 14.99
N TYR A 109 0.82 -13.50 15.68
CA TYR A 109 1.47 -13.30 16.99
C TYR A 109 0.56 -13.63 18.17
N GLU A 110 -0.74 -13.88 17.92
CA GLU A 110 -1.76 -14.26 18.92
C GLU A 110 -1.90 -13.25 20.07
N LEU A 111 -1.57 -11.98 19.80
CA LEU A 111 -1.66 -10.90 20.78
C LEU A 111 -3.12 -10.54 21.08
N LYS A 112 -3.41 -10.17 22.32
CA LYS A 112 -4.75 -9.90 22.81
C LYS A 112 -4.86 -8.51 23.43
N SER A 113 -6.11 -8.04 23.58
CA SER A 113 -6.42 -6.78 24.27
C SER A 113 -5.73 -5.55 23.66
N LEU A 114 -5.38 -5.59 22.36
CA LEU A 114 -4.76 -4.49 21.66
C LEU A 114 -5.76 -3.34 21.47
N GLN A 115 -5.29 -2.11 21.66
CA GLN A 115 -6.06 -0.89 21.42
C GLN A 115 -5.52 -0.19 20.18
N TYR A 116 -6.32 -0.12 19.10
CA TYR A 116 -5.94 0.57 17.88
C TYR A 116 -6.46 2.01 17.89
N ARG A 117 -5.57 2.98 17.67
CA ARG A 117 -5.92 4.40 17.58
C ARG A 117 -5.43 4.97 16.25
N ARG A 118 -6.25 5.76 15.58
CA ARG A 118 -5.86 6.49 14.39
C ARG A 118 -5.04 7.73 14.75
N GLY A 119 -4.09 8.09 13.88
CA GLY A 119 -3.16 9.21 14.10
C GLY A 119 -1.89 8.78 14.84
N GLN A 120 -1.21 9.76 15.41
CA GLN A 120 0.05 9.59 16.14
C GLN A 120 -0.13 10.09 17.59
N PRO A 121 -0.77 9.33 18.46
CA PRO A 121 -0.85 9.71 19.87
C PRO A 121 0.54 9.62 20.50
N ASP A 122 0.90 10.62 21.32
CA ASP A 122 2.23 10.76 21.95
C ASP A 122 2.65 9.57 22.82
N GLU A 123 1.69 8.78 23.31
CA GLU A 123 1.91 7.69 24.25
C GLU A 123 1.67 6.29 23.66
N ALA A 124 1.69 6.12 22.33
CA ALA A 124 1.51 4.80 21.74
C ALA A 124 2.70 3.88 22.04
N ASP A 125 2.43 2.59 22.32
CA ASP A 125 3.45 1.55 22.45
C ASP A 125 4.06 1.17 21.12
N ALA A 126 3.29 1.29 20.04
CA ALA A 126 3.75 1.06 18.68
C ALA A 126 3.05 1.98 17.68
N LEU A 127 3.72 2.25 16.55
CA LEU A 127 3.29 3.16 15.50
C LEU A 127 3.44 2.52 14.13
N LEU A 128 2.34 2.35 13.40
CA LEU A 128 2.35 1.96 11.99
C LEU A 128 2.46 3.19 11.10
N LEU A 129 3.49 3.23 10.28
CA LEU A 129 3.67 4.20 9.20
C LEU A 129 3.69 3.51 7.84
N ILE A 130 3.31 4.26 6.78
CA ILE A 130 3.35 3.78 5.40
C ILE A 130 3.97 4.81 4.45
N GLY A 131 4.37 4.34 3.28
CA GLY A 131 4.84 5.17 2.17
C GLY A 131 6.12 5.94 2.50
N ASP A 132 6.20 7.16 1.98
CA ASP A 132 7.37 8.02 2.10
C ASP A 132 7.71 8.35 3.56
N GLU A 133 6.68 8.50 4.41
CA GLU A 133 6.86 8.75 5.85
C GLU A 133 7.55 7.55 6.55
N ALA A 134 7.16 6.32 6.22
CA ALA A 134 7.81 5.14 6.77
C ALA A 134 9.27 5.00 6.31
N LEU A 135 9.56 5.31 5.04
CA LEU A 135 10.93 5.33 4.50
C LEU A 135 11.82 6.32 5.27
N GLN A 136 11.32 7.54 5.51
CA GLN A 136 12.05 8.55 6.27
C GLN A 136 12.21 8.16 7.74
N ALA A 137 11.15 7.65 8.36
CA ALA A 137 11.16 7.24 9.77
C ALA A 137 12.14 6.10 10.03
N HIS A 138 12.35 5.19 9.07
CA HIS A 138 13.36 4.13 9.18
C HIS A 138 14.77 4.68 9.52
N HIS A 139 15.12 5.85 8.98
CA HIS A 139 16.42 6.48 9.21
C HIS A 139 16.45 7.48 10.37
N THR A 140 15.30 8.06 10.72
CA THR A 140 15.22 9.18 11.67
C THR A 140 14.59 8.83 13.00
N ASN A 141 13.95 7.66 13.11
CA ASN A 141 13.29 7.24 14.32
C ASN A 141 14.30 6.97 15.45
N THR A 142 14.08 7.64 16.57
CA THR A 142 14.87 7.48 17.81
C THR A 142 14.01 7.05 19.00
N CYS A 143 12.68 7.03 18.83
CA CYS A 143 11.71 6.80 19.91
C CYS A 143 11.33 5.33 20.07
N TYR A 144 11.42 4.55 18.99
CA TYR A 144 10.99 3.16 18.94
C TYR A 144 12.16 2.25 18.56
N PRO A 145 12.76 1.50 19.51
CA PRO A 145 13.96 0.70 19.25
C PRO A 145 13.71 -0.57 18.41
N PHE A 146 12.45 -0.96 18.23
CA PHE A 146 12.08 -2.13 17.45
C PHE A 146 11.29 -1.75 16.21
N GLU A 147 11.57 -2.44 15.12
CA GLU A 147 10.92 -2.23 13.83
C GLU A 147 10.63 -3.58 13.19
N ILE A 148 9.43 -3.73 12.62
CA ILE A 148 9.10 -4.83 11.72
C ILE A 148 8.49 -4.31 10.42
N ASP A 149 8.87 -4.92 9.30
CA ASP A 149 8.22 -4.72 8.01
C ASP A 149 7.02 -5.66 7.90
N VAL A 150 5.81 -5.09 7.87
CA VAL A 150 4.58 -5.90 7.94
C VAL A 150 4.37 -6.77 6.69
N ALA A 151 4.88 -6.36 5.53
CA ALA A 151 4.81 -7.20 4.33
C ALA A 151 5.78 -8.37 4.41
N PHE A 152 6.96 -8.16 5.01
CA PHE A 152 7.91 -9.25 5.25
C PHE A 152 7.37 -10.25 6.26
N GLU A 153 6.69 -9.77 7.30
CA GLU A 153 6.02 -10.63 8.26
C GLU A 153 4.89 -11.48 7.62
N TRP A 154 4.14 -10.90 6.67
CA TRP A 154 3.20 -11.64 5.86
C TRP A 154 3.90 -12.72 5.03
N TRP A 155 4.99 -12.37 4.34
CA TRP A 155 5.80 -13.32 3.57
C TRP A 155 6.29 -14.49 4.41
N LEU A 156 6.79 -14.22 5.61
CA LEU A 156 7.24 -15.28 6.54
C LEU A 156 6.09 -16.15 7.04
N TRP A 157 4.88 -15.64 7.09
CA TRP A 157 3.70 -16.35 7.58
C TRP A 157 2.97 -17.14 6.50
N GLN A 158 2.73 -16.50 5.37
CA GLN A 158 1.89 -17.08 4.31
C GLN A 158 2.70 -17.62 3.12
N HIS A 159 3.99 -17.30 3.00
CA HIS A 159 4.86 -17.62 1.86
C HIS A 159 4.32 -17.08 0.52
N LEU A 160 3.55 -16.02 0.56
CA LEU A 160 2.93 -15.34 -0.58
C LEU A 160 3.36 -13.88 -0.62
N PRO A 161 3.40 -13.24 -1.81
CA PRO A 161 3.56 -11.79 -1.93
C PRO A 161 2.52 -11.05 -1.10
N PHE A 162 2.76 -9.76 -0.82
CA PHE A 162 1.71 -8.90 -0.28
C PHE A 162 1.29 -7.87 -1.33
N VAL A 163 -0.02 -7.78 -1.57
CA VAL A 163 -0.62 -6.82 -2.52
C VAL A 163 -1.24 -5.67 -1.73
N PHE A 164 -0.68 -4.48 -1.89
CA PHE A 164 -1.15 -3.26 -1.21
C PHE A 164 -2.33 -2.61 -1.91
N ALA A 165 -2.29 -2.61 -3.26
CA ALA A 165 -3.30 -1.96 -4.09
C ALA A 165 -3.47 -2.70 -5.42
N VAL A 166 -4.65 -2.60 -5.98
CA VAL A 166 -4.97 -3.06 -7.34
C VAL A 166 -5.57 -1.91 -8.14
N TRP A 167 -5.26 -1.80 -9.42
CA TRP A 167 -5.97 -0.87 -10.28
C TRP A 167 -7.43 -1.32 -10.44
N GLY A 168 -8.32 -0.50 -9.93
CA GLY A 168 -9.76 -0.64 -10.06
C GLY A 168 -10.35 0.42 -10.99
N ILE A 169 -11.44 0.06 -11.66
CA ILE A 169 -12.26 0.96 -12.46
C ILE A 169 -13.73 0.68 -12.18
N ARG A 170 -14.57 1.72 -12.20
CA ARG A 170 -16.01 1.55 -12.02
C ARG A 170 -16.58 0.61 -13.06
N ARG A 171 -17.46 -0.29 -12.63
CA ARG A 171 -18.11 -1.27 -13.53
C ARG A 171 -19.00 -0.59 -14.57
N ASP A 172 -19.63 0.53 -14.21
CA ASP A 172 -20.50 1.34 -15.06
C ASP A 172 -19.76 2.36 -15.93
N ALA A 173 -18.43 2.43 -15.88
CA ALA A 173 -17.66 3.27 -16.80
C ALA A 173 -17.77 2.75 -18.25
N ASP A 174 -17.81 3.67 -19.21
CA ASP A 174 -17.88 3.32 -20.62
C ASP A 174 -16.72 2.45 -21.07
N ALA A 175 -16.96 1.53 -22.01
CA ALA A 175 -15.94 0.59 -22.50
C ALA A 175 -14.72 1.32 -23.12
N ASP A 176 -14.94 2.45 -23.78
CA ASP A 176 -13.87 3.26 -24.36
C ASP A 176 -13.02 3.90 -23.26
N VAL A 177 -13.63 4.36 -22.16
CA VAL A 177 -12.94 4.91 -20.99
C VAL A 177 -12.10 3.81 -20.33
N LYS A 178 -12.66 2.60 -20.15
CA LYS A 178 -11.92 1.45 -19.57
C LYS A 178 -10.68 1.13 -20.41
N LYS A 179 -10.85 1.02 -21.73
CA LYS A 179 -9.76 0.73 -22.64
C LYS A 179 -8.70 1.83 -22.67
N GLU A 180 -9.13 3.09 -22.65
CA GLU A 180 -8.22 4.23 -22.66
C GLU A 180 -7.39 4.30 -21.38
N VAL A 181 -8.01 4.12 -20.22
CA VAL A 181 -7.31 4.09 -18.93
C VAL A 181 -6.33 2.92 -18.87
N GLU A 182 -6.74 1.73 -19.30
CA GLU A 182 -5.85 0.55 -19.33
C GLU A 182 -4.62 0.80 -20.20
N VAL A 183 -4.81 1.32 -21.43
CA VAL A 183 -3.70 1.66 -22.34
C VAL A 183 -2.81 2.74 -21.74
N GLY A 184 -3.38 3.73 -21.06
CA GLY A 184 -2.62 4.77 -20.36
C GLY A 184 -1.71 4.19 -19.28
N VAL A 185 -2.24 3.29 -18.44
CA VAL A 185 -1.49 2.61 -17.39
C VAL A 185 -0.37 1.74 -17.98
N ILE A 186 -0.64 0.99 -19.06
CA ILE A 186 0.37 0.20 -19.77
C ILE A 186 1.53 1.09 -20.25
N LYS A 187 1.20 2.21 -20.90
CA LYS A 187 2.19 3.16 -21.43
C LYS A 187 3.02 3.79 -20.31
N ALA A 188 2.37 4.22 -19.22
CA ALA A 188 3.06 4.80 -18.07
C ALA A 188 4.07 3.82 -17.46
N LEU A 189 3.67 2.57 -17.20
CA LEU A 189 4.56 1.54 -16.68
C LEU A 189 5.71 1.23 -17.64
N ALA A 190 5.42 1.05 -18.92
CA ALA A 190 6.46 0.75 -19.93
C ALA A 190 7.50 1.88 -20.01
N MET A 191 7.08 3.13 -19.85
CA MET A 191 7.96 4.29 -19.88
C MET A 191 8.78 4.44 -18.57
N ASN A 192 8.16 4.18 -17.41
CA ASN A 192 8.73 4.51 -16.11
C ASN A 192 9.52 3.39 -15.45
N THR A 193 9.16 2.11 -15.69
CA THR A 193 9.87 0.97 -15.11
C THR A 193 11.37 0.96 -15.47
N PRO A 194 11.79 1.24 -16.73
CA PRO A 194 13.22 1.33 -17.06
C PRO A 194 13.92 2.58 -16.50
N ARG A 195 13.18 3.50 -15.90
CA ARG A 195 13.68 4.82 -15.43
C ARG A 195 13.67 4.97 -13.92
N PHE A 196 13.71 3.90 -13.14
CA PHE A 196 13.70 3.96 -11.69
C PHE A 196 14.86 4.78 -11.12
N ALA A 197 16.05 4.75 -11.76
CA ALA A 197 17.17 5.59 -11.35
C ALA A 197 16.83 7.09 -11.46
N ALA A 198 16.24 7.53 -12.58
CA ALA A 198 15.86 8.93 -12.76
C ALA A 198 14.70 9.37 -11.83
N ILE A 199 13.78 8.43 -11.50
CA ILE A 199 12.73 8.70 -10.51
C ILE A 199 13.35 8.82 -9.12
N ALA A 200 14.30 7.96 -8.77
CA ALA A 200 15.00 8.01 -7.49
C ALA A 200 15.79 9.31 -7.31
N GLU A 201 16.49 9.76 -8.34
CA GLU A 201 17.21 11.04 -8.37
C GLU A 201 16.28 12.23 -8.07
N ASP A 202 15.11 12.30 -8.74
CA ASP A 202 14.12 13.37 -8.53
C ASP A 202 13.57 13.39 -7.10
N TYR A 203 13.46 12.22 -6.45
CA TYR A 203 12.88 12.09 -5.11
C TYR A 203 13.92 12.14 -3.97
N ALA A 204 15.20 11.92 -4.25
CA ALA A 204 16.25 11.86 -3.24
C ALA A 204 16.32 13.10 -2.34
N LYS A 205 16.27 14.30 -2.94
CA LYS A 205 16.25 15.56 -2.19
C LYS A 205 14.96 15.72 -1.38
N ARG A 206 13.81 15.39 -1.96
CA ARG A 206 12.51 15.53 -1.30
C ARG A 206 12.39 14.64 -0.08
N LEU A 207 12.89 13.42 -0.18
CA LEU A 207 12.82 12.42 0.89
C LEU A 207 14.03 12.48 1.83
N ALA A 208 15.07 13.21 1.48
CA ALA A 208 16.37 13.23 2.19
C ALA A 208 16.97 11.81 2.33
N LEU A 209 16.85 10.98 1.28
CA LEU A 209 17.33 9.61 1.23
C LEU A 209 18.28 9.39 0.04
N PRO A 210 19.22 8.42 0.13
CA PRO A 210 20.13 8.11 -0.97
C PRO A 210 19.39 7.60 -2.23
N GLU A 211 19.79 8.09 -3.40
CA GLU A 211 19.22 7.66 -4.70
C GLU A 211 19.28 6.14 -4.89
N ALA A 212 20.41 5.52 -4.54
CA ALA A 212 20.59 4.07 -4.67
C ALA A 212 19.57 3.29 -3.83
N GLU A 213 19.22 3.78 -2.65
CA GLU A 213 18.21 3.16 -1.79
C GLU A 213 16.81 3.29 -2.40
N LEU A 214 16.46 4.48 -2.90
CA LEU A 214 15.17 4.73 -3.56
C LEU A 214 15.03 3.91 -4.85
N GLN A 215 16.12 3.72 -5.59
CA GLN A 215 16.11 2.84 -6.76
C GLN A 215 15.88 1.36 -6.40
N ILE A 216 16.55 0.86 -5.34
CA ILE A 216 16.32 -0.49 -4.81
C ILE A 216 14.87 -0.61 -4.33
N TYR A 217 14.35 0.39 -3.62
CA TYR A 217 12.98 0.44 -3.16
C TYR A 217 11.98 0.31 -4.32
N LEU A 218 12.08 1.14 -5.35
CA LEU A 218 11.22 1.07 -6.54
C LEU A 218 11.30 -0.29 -7.24
N SER A 219 12.51 -0.84 -7.34
CA SER A 219 12.76 -2.13 -7.99
C SER A 219 12.23 -3.34 -7.21
N SER A 220 11.93 -3.17 -5.93
CA SER A 220 11.37 -4.24 -5.08
C SER A 220 9.87 -4.47 -5.31
N PHE A 221 9.19 -3.53 -5.96
CA PHE A 221 7.75 -3.64 -6.20
C PHE A 221 7.42 -4.39 -7.50
N VAL A 222 6.30 -5.10 -7.44
CA VAL A 222 5.64 -5.75 -8.58
C VAL A 222 4.46 -4.86 -8.98
N TYR A 223 4.52 -4.32 -10.21
CA TYR A 223 3.47 -3.44 -10.75
C TYR A 223 2.54 -4.18 -11.72
N ARG A 224 2.95 -5.35 -12.19
CA ARG A 224 2.13 -6.24 -13.01
C ARG A 224 1.98 -7.56 -12.26
N LEU A 225 0.80 -7.76 -11.73
CA LEU A 225 0.47 -8.90 -10.87
C LEU A 225 0.43 -10.19 -11.71
N SER A 226 0.92 -11.26 -11.15
CA SER A 226 0.93 -12.62 -11.71
C SER A 226 0.07 -13.56 -10.85
N GLN A 227 0.07 -14.83 -11.16
CA GLN A 227 -0.69 -15.83 -10.43
C GLN A 227 -0.36 -15.83 -8.93
N SER A 228 0.88 -15.62 -8.54
CA SER A 228 1.26 -15.59 -7.11
C SER A 228 0.65 -14.42 -6.35
N GLU A 229 0.51 -13.27 -7.00
CA GLU A 229 -0.17 -12.11 -6.42
C GLU A 229 -1.70 -12.31 -6.37
N GLU A 230 -2.29 -13.02 -7.37
CA GLU A 230 -3.72 -13.40 -7.31
C GLU A 230 -4.00 -14.35 -6.14
N GLU A 231 -3.18 -15.36 -5.95
CA GLU A 231 -3.27 -16.27 -4.80
C GLU A 231 -3.14 -15.51 -3.47
N ALA A 232 -2.26 -14.51 -3.42
CA ALA A 232 -2.10 -13.65 -2.26
C ALA A 232 -3.32 -12.78 -1.98
N ILE A 233 -3.98 -12.23 -3.02
CA ILE A 233 -5.23 -11.48 -2.88
C ILE A 233 -6.31 -12.36 -2.29
N GLU A 234 -6.52 -13.56 -2.83
CA GLU A 234 -7.53 -14.49 -2.33
C GLU A 234 -7.25 -14.92 -0.88
N ARG A 235 -5.98 -15.17 -0.55
CA ARG A 235 -5.58 -15.51 0.81
C ARG A 235 -5.83 -14.38 1.79
N PHE A 236 -5.48 -13.14 1.43
CA PHE A 236 -5.74 -11.96 2.25
C PHE A 236 -7.24 -11.74 2.44
N LYS A 237 -8.04 -11.85 1.35
CA LYS A 237 -9.50 -11.73 1.38
C LYS A 237 -10.13 -12.76 2.33
N ALA A 238 -9.70 -14.01 2.25
CA ALA A 238 -10.20 -15.07 3.12
C ALA A 238 -9.95 -14.77 4.60
N LEU A 239 -8.71 -14.45 4.96
CA LEU A 239 -8.34 -14.11 6.33
C LEU A 239 -9.05 -12.84 6.83
N ALA A 240 -9.11 -11.80 6.00
CA ALA A 240 -9.73 -10.54 6.40
C ALA A 240 -11.25 -10.67 6.60
N ASN A 241 -11.94 -11.52 5.82
CA ASN A 241 -13.35 -11.86 6.04
C ASN A 241 -13.55 -12.71 7.29
N GLU A 242 -12.73 -13.76 7.48
CA GLU A 242 -12.79 -14.63 8.66
C GLU A 242 -12.70 -13.83 9.97
N HIS A 243 -11.90 -12.77 9.97
CA HIS A 243 -11.67 -11.93 11.14
C HIS A 243 -12.42 -10.58 11.10
N HIS A 244 -13.43 -10.43 10.24
CA HIS A 244 -14.31 -9.25 10.14
C HIS A 244 -13.56 -7.92 9.95
N LEU A 245 -12.53 -7.90 9.10
CA LEU A 245 -11.71 -6.73 8.80
C LEU A 245 -12.08 -6.03 7.47
N LEU A 246 -12.95 -6.66 6.64
CA LEU A 246 -13.48 -6.08 5.40
C LEU A 246 -14.86 -5.51 5.57
#